data_27144cfe1e273a49ac9bb819c4644f70
#
_entry.id   27144cfe1e273a49ac9bb819c4644f70
#
_cell.length_a   1.000
_cell.length_b   1.000
_cell.length_c   1.000
_cell.angle_alpha   90.00
_cell.angle_beta   90.00
_cell.angle_gamma   90.00
#
_symmetry.space_group_name_H-M   'P 1'
#
loop_
_entity.id
_entity.type
_entity.pdbx_description
1 polymer ?
#
loop_
_entity_poly.entity_id
_entity_poly.type
_entity_poly.pdbx_seq_one_letter_code
_entity_poly.pdbx_strand_id
1 'polypeptide(L)'
;VSCRYKLPESLEDPVYPELFRKFEEMNIGWFFYIGGNDSMDTVSKLSRYAAMIGSDIRIIGEPKTIDNDLVHTDHTPGFGSAARYVASTVREITLDANVYKKKSVTIVEIMGRHAGWLTAASALARKYTGDNPLLIYLPETAFDTEEFLKKTEACFEKNCNVVVCVSEGIHDNKGTFICEYDNSV
;
A
#
# COMPACT_ATOMS: atom_id res chain seq x y z
N VAL A 1 4.61 21.62 -5.10
CA VAL A 1 4.83 21.38 -3.67
C VAL A 1 3.83 20.35 -3.22
N SER A 2 4.27 19.25 -2.61
CA SER A 2 3.39 18.28 -1.98
C SER A 2 3.45 18.47 -0.46
N CYS A 3 2.32 18.26 0.20
CA CYS A 3 2.25 18.23 1.66
C CYS A 3 1.33 17.09 2.11
N ARG A 4 1.49 16.66 3.36
CA ARG A 4 0.65 15.65 4.00
C ARG A 4 -0.17 16.27 5.14
N TYR A 5 -0.74 17.44 4.89
CA TYR A 5 -1.60 18.08 5.86
C TYR A 5 -2.91 17.29 6.00
N LYS A 6 -3.26 16.95 7.24
CA LYS A 6 -4.54 16.32 7.58
C LYS A 6 -5.46 17.35 8.23
N LEU A 7 -6.69 17.43 7.78
CA LEU A 7 -7.71 18.26 8.42
C LEU A 7 -7.97 17.78 9.85
N PRO A 8 -8.14 18.70 10.81
CA PRO A 8 -8.50 18.35 12.18
C PRO A 8 -9.78 17.51 12.26
N GLU A 9 -9.88 16.67 13.30
CA GLU A 9 -11.08 15.84 13.53
C GLU A 9 -12.27 16.69 14.00
N SER A 10 -12.00 17.73 14.78
CA SER A 10 -13.05 18.67 15.22
C SER A 10 -13.47 19.59 14.08
N LEU A 11 -14.74 19.56 13.74
CA LEU A 11 -15.31 20.46 12.74
C LEU A 11 -15.45 21.92 13.25
N GLU A 12 -15.16 22.17 14.52
CA GLU A 12 -15.13 23.53 15.10
C GLU A 12 -13.79 24.25 14.86
N ASP A 13 -12.80 23.55 14.31
CA ASP A 13 -11.49 24.13 14.02
C ASP A 13 -11.59 25.27 12.99
N PRO A 14 -10.90 26.39 13.21
CA PRO A 14 -10.99 27.58 12.35
C PRO A 14 -10.55 27.36 10.90
N VAL A 15 -9.87 26.26 10.59
CA VAL A 15 -9.49 25.91 9.22
C VAL A 15 -10.72 25.67 8.32
N TYR A 16 -11.81 25.11 8.88
CA TYR A 16 -13.00 24.82 8.07
C TYR A 16 -13.73 26.08 7.60
N PRO A 17 -14.12 27.04 8.48
CA PRO A 17 -14.75 28.27 8.02
C PRO A 17 -13.83 29.07 7.09
N GLU A 18 -12.50 29.06 7.31
CA GLU A 18 -11.57 29.73 6.41
C GLU A 18 -11.57 29.11 5.00
N LEU A 19 -11.56 27.76 4.89
CA LEU A 19 -11.64 27.06 3.60
C LEU A 19 -12.94 27.37 2.87
N PHE A 20 -14.08 27.29 3.57
CA PHE A 20 -15.38 27.53 2.95
C PHE A 20 -15.55 28.99 2.54
N ARG A 21 -15.05 29.94 3.32
CA ARG A 21 -14.99 31.35 2.90
C ARG A 21 -14.23 31.51 1.57
N LYS A 22 -13.09 30.82 1.41
CA LYS A 22 -12.32 30.83 0.16
C LYS A 22 -13.09 30.18 -1.00
N PHE A 23 -13.81 29.09 -0.74
CA PHE A 23 -14.65 28.48 -1.78
C PHE A 23 -15.74 29.43 -2.27
N GLU A 24 -16.37 30.17 -1.36
CA GLU A 24 -17.38 31.21 -1.68
C GLU A 24 -16.76 32.38 -2.44
N GLU A 25 -15.61 32.92 -1.99
CA GLU A 25 -14.90 34.00 -2.67
C GLU A 25 -14.51 33.63 -4.11
N MET A 26 -14.16 32.36 -4.33
CA MET A 26 -13.82 31.83 -5.66
C MET A 26 -15.03 31.37 -6.47
N ASN A 27 -16.26 31.51 -5.92
CA ASN A 27 -17.51 31.05 -6.52
C ASN A 27 -17.48 29.54 -6.92
N ILE A 28 -16.94 28.70 -6.02
CA ILE A 28 -16.86 27.25 -6.24
C ILE A 28 -18.17 26.60 -5.81
N GLY A 29 -18.93 26.03 -6.77
CA GLY A 29 -20.13 25.25 -6.49
C GLY A 29 -19.88 23.75 -6.39
N TRP A 30 -18.78 23.27 -6.98
CA TRP A 30 -18.42 21.86 -7.02
C TRP A 30 -16.95 21.69 -6.72
N PHE A 31 -16.62 20.81 -5.76
CA PHE A 31 -15.25 20.49 -5.39
C PHE A 31 -15.00 18.99 -5.54
N PHE A 32 -14.20 18.62 -6.54
CA PHE A 32 -13.79 17.26 -6.79
C PHE A 32 -12.40 17.02 -6.18
N TYR A 33 -12.26 16.00 -5.38
CA TYR A 33 -11.00 15.66 -4.75
C TYR A 33 -10.57 14.23 -5.09
N ILE A 34 -9.52 14.11 -5.90
CA ILE A 34 -9.00 12.83 -6.37
C ILE A 34 -7.85 12.40 -5.46
N GLY A 35 -7.92 11.20 -4.89
CA GLY A 35 -6.81 10.72 -4.04
C GLY A 35 -7.09 9.39 -3.35
N GLY A 36 -6.16 9.00 -2.48
CA GLY A 36 -6.24 7.79 -1.66
C GLY A 36 -7.05 7.98 -0.38
N ASN A 37 -6.85 7.07 0.58
CA ASN A 37 -7.61 7.02 1.83
C ASN A 37 -7.60 8.34 2.62
N ASP A 38 -6.44 8.98 2.78
CA ASP A 38 -6.34 10.29 3.46
C ASP A 38 -7.13 11.39 2.74
N SER A 39 -7.20 11.33 1.40
CA SER A 39 -7.99 12.28 0.61
C SER A 39 -9.49 12.03 0.78
N MET A 40 -9.92 10.78 0.88
CA MET A 40 -11.32 10.43 1.14
C MET A 40 -11.76 10.81 2.56
N ASP A 41 -10.87 10.71 3.55
CA ASP A 41 -11.09 11.25 4.89
C ASP A 41 -11.31 12.78 4.84
N THR A 42 -10.48 13.50 4.10
CA THR A 42 -10.64 14.95 3.85
C THR A 42 -12.01 15.26 3.22
N VAL A 43 -12.41 14.50 2.19
CA VAL A 43 -13.74 14.66 1.55
C VAL A 43 -14.87 14.44 2.54
N SER A 44 -14.77 13.40 3.38
CA SER A 44 -15.75 13.10 4.42
C SER A 44 -15.91 14.27 5.40
N LYS A 45 -14.79 14.81 5.89
CA LYS A 45 -14.77 15.95 6.83
C LYS A 45 -15.37 17.20 6.19
N LEU A 46 -14.96 17.55 4.96
CA LEU A 46 -15.50 18.71 4.24
C LEU A 46 -17.00 18.56 3.95
N SER A 47 -17.46 17.37 3.55
CA SER A 47 -18.89 17.11 3.32
C SER A 47 -19.71 17.26 4.58
N ARG A 48 -19.21 16.76 5.73
CA ARG A 48 -19.87 16.90 7.04
C ARG A 48 -19.93 18.37 7.46
N TYR A 49 -18.86 19.11 7.26
CA TYR A 49 -18.84 20.55 7.56
C TYR A 49 -19.80 21.32 6.65
N ALA A 50 -19.82 21.06 5.33
CA ALA A 50 -20.78 21.65 4.40
C ALA A 50 -22.23 21.44 4.84
N ALA A 51 -22.56 20.22 5.25
CA ALA A 51 -23.89 19.89 5.75
C ALA A 51 -24.22 20.64 7.07
N MET A 52 -23.25 20.76 7.97
CA MET A 52 -23.40 21.45 9.26
C MET A 52 -23.73 22.94 9.09
N ILE A 53 -23.09 23.61 8.12
CA ILE A 53 -23.28 25.04 7.88
C ILE A 53 -24.38 25.34 6.83
N GLY A 54 -25.00 24.30 6.25
CA GLY A 54 -26.01 24.46 5.19
C GLY A 54 -25.45 25.03 3.88
N SER A 55 -24.18 24.72 3.55
CA SER A 55 -23.53 25.17 2.32
C SER A 55 -24.07 24.41 1.09
N ASP A 56 -24.26 25.11 -0.02
CA ASP A 56 -24.67 24.52 -1.31
C ASP A 56 -23.50 23.89 -2.08
N ILE A 57 -22.27 24.01 -1.58
CA ILE A 57 -21.08 23.44 -2.23
C ILE A 57 -21.17 21.91 -2.22
N ARG A 58 -21.01 21.31 -3.42
CA ARG A 58 -20.97 19.86 -3.60
C ARG A 58 -19.54 19.35 -3.47
N ILE A 59 -19.27 18.55 -2.44
CA ILE A 59 -17.96 17.92 -2.23
C ILE A 59 -18.03 16.47 -2.74
N ILE A 60 -17.19 16.12 -3.71
CA ILE A 60 -17.19 14.81 -4.36
C ILE A 60 -15.78 14.21 -4.29
N GLY A 61 -15.68 13.01 -3.77
CA GLY A 61 -14.43 12.24 -3.72
C GLY A 61 -14.34 11.28 -4.91
N GLU A 62 -13.16 11.27 -5.54
CA GLU A 62 -12.80 10.31 -6.58
C GLU A 62 -11.66 9.42 -6.04
N PRO A 63 -11.98 8.28 -5.43
CA PRO A 63 -10.97 7.43 -4.82
C PRO A 63 -10.05 6.80 -5.87
N LYS A 64 -8.75 6.79 -5.60
CA LYS A 64 -7.75 6.09 -6.40
C LYS A 64 -6.69 5.48 -5.51
N THR A 65 -6.30 4.25 -5.78
CA THR A 65 -5.18 3.54 -5.17
C THR A 65 -4.74 2.41 -6.09
N ILE A 66 -3.47 2.02 -6.02
CA ILE A 66 -2.98 0.80 -6.67
C ILE A 66 -3.03 -0.41 -5.74
N ASP A 67 -3.35 -0.21 -4.45
CA ASP A 67 -3.37 -1.28 -3.43
C ASP A 67 -4.54 -2.24 -3.61
N ASN A 68 -5.53 -1.86 -4.42
CA ASN A 68 -6.75 -2.62 -4.68
C ASN A 68 -7.59 -2.88 -3.42
N ASP A 69 -7.64 -1.89 -2.53
CA ASP A 69 -8.28 -1.97 -1.20
C ASP A 69 -9.61 -1.20 -1.10
N LEU A 70 -10.19 -0.79 -2.23
CA LEU A 70 -11.49 -0.12 -2.24
C LEU A 70 -12.64 -1.12 -2.16
N VAL A 71 -13.59 -0.86 -1.25
CA VAL A 71 -14.80 -1.68 -1.10
C VAL A 71 -15.66 -1.62 -2.37
N HIS A 72 -16.35 -2.71 -2.69
CA HIS A 72 -17.22 -2.85 -3.87
C HIS A 72 -16.49 -2.59 -5.21
N THR A 73 -15.18 -2.77 -5.25
CA THR A 73 -14.37 -2.55 -6.44
C THR A 73 -13.47 -3.75 -6.69
N ASP A 74 -13.61 -4.38 -7.86
CA ASP A 74 -12.78 -5.55 -8.22
C ASP A 74 -11.35 -5.13 -8.59
N HIS A 75 -11.21 -4.05 -9.35
CA HIS A 75 -9.92 -3.52 -9.80
C HIS A 75 -9.88 -2.01 -9.66
N THR A 76 -9.02 -1.55 -8.79
CA THR A 76 -8.79 -0.10 -8.63
C THR A 76 -7.94 0.47 -9.78
N PRO A 77 -8.04 1.77 -10.07
CA PRO A 77 -7.27 2.41 -11.13
C PRO A 77 -5.76 2.22 -10.94
N GLY A 78 -5.12 1.60 -11.93
CA GLY A 78 -3.67 1.36 -11.93
C GLY A 78 -3.23 0.04 -11.30
N PHE A 79 -4.09 -0.67 -10.56
CA PHE A 79 -3.74 -1.95 -9.92
C PHE A 79 -3.21 -2.99 -10.92
N GLY A 80 -3.92 -3.23 -12.03
CA GLY A 80 -3.50 -4.22 -13.03
C GLY A 80 -2.13 -3.91 -13.63
N SER A 81 -1.83 -2.64 -13.89
CA SER A 81 -0.50 -2.21 -14.38
C SER A 81 0.57 -2.39 -13.32
N ALA A 82 0.28 -2.03 -12.06
CA ALA A 82 1.19 -2.22 -10.93
C ALA A 82 1.48 -3.71 -10.66
N ALA A 83 0.45 -4.54 -10.67
CA ALA A 83 0.59 -6.00 -10.52
C ALA A 83 1.46 -6.61 -11.61
N ARG A 84 1.26 -6.19 -12.87
CA ARG A 84 2.12 -6.62 -13.98
C ARG A 84 3.56 -6.18 -13.79
N TYR A 85 3.77 -4.94 -13.34
CA TYR A 85 5.11 -4.43 -13.04
C TYR A 85 5.80 -5.25 -11.96
N VAL A 86 5.12 -5.51 -10.84
CA VAL A 86 5.63 -6.35 -9.75
C VAL A 86 6.02 -7.74 -10.28
N ALA A 87 5.12 -8.42 -11.00
CA ALA A 87 5.39 -9.76 -11.53
C ALA A 87 6.61 -9.78 -12.46
N SER A 88 6.75 -8.79 -13.34
CA SER A 88 7.87 -8.69 -14.28
C SER A 88 9.19 -8.39 -13.56
N THR A 89 9.19 -7.41 -12.66
CA THR A 89 10.38 -6.99 -11.92
C THR A 89 10.88 -8.09 -10.98
N VAL A 90 9.98 -8.75 -10.24
CA VAL A 90 10.35 -9.87 -9.37
C VAL A 90 10.94 -11.02 -10.18
N ARG A 91 10.41 -11.28 -11.39
CA ARG A 91 11.00 -12.29 -12.28
C ARG A 91 12.41 -11.90 -12.72
N GLU A 92 12.65 -10.66 -13.11
CA GLU A 92 13.99 -10.17 -13.49
C GLU A 92 14.98 -10.28 -12.33
N ILE A 93 14.58 -9.86 -11.12
CA ILE A 93 15.35 -10.00 -9.88
C ILE A 93 15.69 -11.48 -9.61
N THR A 94 14.71 -12.37 -9.78
CA THR A 94 14.92 -13.81 -9.57
C THR A 94 15.91 -14.38 -10.56
N LEU A 95 15.83 -14.00 -11.83
CA LEU A 95 16.77 -14.45 -12.86
C LEU A 95 18.19 -13.94 -12.61
N ASP A 96 18.33 -12.66 -12.22
CA ASP A 96 19.63 -12.08 -11.86
C ASP A 96 20.23 -12.77 -10.61
N ALA A 97 19.45 -12.97 -9.56
CA ALA A 97 19.89 -13.67 -8.37
C ALA A 97 20.44 -15.07 -8.67
N ASN A 98 19.89 -15.76 -9.69
CA ASN A 98 20.27 -17.12 -10.04
C ASN A 98 21.65 -17.29 -10.68
N VAL A 99 22.27 -16.21 -11.15
CA VAL A 99 23.61 -16.30 -11.74
C VAL A 99 24.71 -16.46 -10.69
N TYR A 100 24.41 -16.14 -9.42
CA TYR A 100 25.39 -16.17 -8.34
C TYR A 100 25.38 -17.52 -7.62
N LYS A 101 26.59 -18.04 -7.32
CA LYS A 101 26.78 -19.30 -6.58
C LYS A 101 26.87 -19.10 -5.06
N LYS A 102 26.92 -17.86 -4.61
CA LYS A 102 26.93 -17.56 -3.15
C LYS A 102 25.50 -17.56 -2.63
N LYS A 103 25.30 -18.09 -1.42
CA LYS A 103 24.02 -18.02 -0.74
C LYS A 103 23.62 -16.56 -0.53
N SER A 104 22.43 -16.20 -1.00
CA SER A 104 21.88 -14.86 -0.85
C SER A 104 20.36 -14.90 -0.64
N VAL A 105 19.87 -13.93 0.12
CA VAL A 105 18.44 -13.63 0.27
C VAL A 105 18.22 -12.24 -0.30
N THR A 106 17.33 -12.13 -1.27
CA THR A 106 16.89 -10.84 -1.81
C THR A 106 15.50 -10.55 -1.31
N ILE A 107 15.36 -9.50 -0.51
CA ILE A 107 14.06 -9.07 0.01
C ILE A 107 13.54 -7.93 -0.86
N VAL A 108 12.32 -8.08 -1.36
CA VAL A 108 11.59 -7.09 -2.17
C VAL A 108 10.39 -6.62 -1.37
N GLU A 109 10.45 -5.40 -0.87
CA GLU A 109 9.31 -4.76 -0.22
C GLU A 109 8.36 -4.19 -1.28
N ILE A 110 7.07 -4.45 -1.11
CA ILE A 110 6.02 -4.10 -2.06
C ILE A 110 4.94 -3.32 -1.32
N MET A 111 4.42 -2.29 -1.99
CA MET A 111 3.32 -1.46 -1.49
C MET A 111 2.06 -2.29 -1.19
N GLY A 112 1.25 -1.78 -0.27
CA GLY A 112 -0.01 -2.38 0.15
C GLY A 112 -0.01 -2.65 1.66
N ARG A 113 -0.14 -1.59 2.48
CA ARG A 113 -0.04 -1.68 3.94
C ARG A 113 -1.10 -2.59 4.56
N HIS A 114 -2.32 -2.53 4.05
CA HIS A 114 -3.49 -3.24 4.58
C HIS A 114 -4.09 -4.25 3.62
N ALA A 115 -3.57 -4.32 2.39
CA ALA A 115 -4.03 -5.24 1.36
C ALA A 115 -2.85 -5.78 0.55
N GLY A 116 -2.70 -7.10 0.53
CA GLY A 116 -1.56 -7.80 -0.06
C GLY A 116 -1.66 -8.09 -1.55
N TRP A 117 -2.59 -7.49 -2.28
CA TRP A 117 -2.83 -7.79 -3.70
C TRP A 117 -1.59 -7.60 -4.59
N LEU A 118 -0.85 -6.50 -4.41
CA LEU A 118 0.37 -6.26 -5.17
C LEU A 118 1.47 -7.23 -4.80
N THR A 119 1.63 -7.53 -3.51
CA THR A 119 2.60 -8.52 -3.05
C THR A 119 2.25 -9.91 -3.55
N ALA A 120 0.96 -10.29 -3.54
CA ALA A 120 0.49 -11.56 -4.09
C ALA A 120 0.75 -11.68 -5.60
N ALA A 121 0.73 -10.58 -6.36
CA ALA A 121 1.06 -10.57 -7.78
C ALA A 121 2.50 -11.05 -8.07
N SER A 122 3.40 -10.97 -7.11
CA SER A 122 4.77 -11.52 -7.22
C SER A 122 4.77 -13.03 -7.49
N ALA A 123 3.73 -13.77 -7.08
CA ALA A 123 3.59 -15.19 -7.37
C ALA A 123 3.61 -15.51 -8.86
N LEU A 124 3.19 -14.56 -9.70
CA LEU A 124 3.19 -14.69 -11.16
C LEU A 124 4.61 -14.63 -11.77
N ALA A 125 5.62 -14.26 -10.99
CA ALA A 125 7.02 -14.33 -11.41
C ALA A 125 7.49 -15.77 -11.65
N ARG A 126 6.91 -16.75 -10.95
CA ARG A 126 7.18 -18.18 -11.17
C ARG A 126 6.34 -18.71 -12.31
N LYS A 127 6.99 -19.13 -13.39
CA LYS A 127 6.33 -19.65 -14.59
C LYS A 127 6.46 -21.16 -14.75
N TYR A 128 7.53 -21.74 -14.21
CA TYR A 128 7.88 -23.13 -14.45
C TYR A 128 8.09 -23.91 -13.15
N THR A 129 7.83 -25.22 -13.22
CA THR A 129 8.22 -26.16 -12.16
C THR A 129 9.76 -26.16 -12.09
N GLY A 130 10.33 -25.83 -10.95
CA GLY A 130 11.79 -25.73 -10.78
C GLY A 130 12.34 -24.30 -10.81
N ASP A 131 11.50 -23.29 -11.04
CA ASP A 131 11.89 -21.91 -10.76
C ASP A 131 12.32 -21.79 -9.28
N ASN A 132 13.29 -20.92 -9.01
CA ASN A 132 13.83 -20.73 -7.66
C ASN A 132 12.75 -20.40 -6.64
N PRO A 133 12.99 -20.72 -5.37
CA PRO A 133 12.03 -20.44 -4.32
C PRO A 133 11.72 -18.95 -4.21
N LEU A 134 10.45 -18.65 -4.17
CA LEU A 134 9.88 -17.36 -3.91
C LEU A 134 9.01 -17.47 -2.66
N LEU A 135 9.40 -16.77 -1.61
CA LEU A 135 8.62 -16.65 -0.38
C LEU A 135 7.80 -15.36 -0.44
N ILE A 136 6.53 -15.44 -0.07
CA ILE A 136 5.61 -14.30 -0.13
C ILE A 136 4.94 -14.13 1.23
N TYR A 137 5.03 -12.91 1.79
CA TYR A 137 4.43 -12.56 3.06
C TYR A 137 3.47 -11.38 2.89
N LEU A 138 2.21 -11.62 3.22
CA LEU A 138 1.10 -10.70 3.03
C LEU A 138 0.72 -10.02 4.35
N PRO A 139 0.15 -8.81 4.31
CA PRO A 139 -0.26 -8.09 5.52
C PRO A 139 -1.50 -8.69 6.19
N GLU A 140 -2.21 -9.61 5.53
CA GLU A 140 -3.39 -10.28 6.08
C GLU A 140 -3.06 -11.38 7.07
N THR A 141 -1.78 -11.78 7.16
CA THR A 141 -1.33 -12.86 8.07
C THR A 141 -0.17 -12.38 8.92
N ALA A 142 -0.19 -12.76 10.20
CA ALA A 142 0.93 -12.43 11.08
C ALA A 142 2.23 -13.05 10.58
N PHE A 143 3.30 -12.26 10.62
CA PHE A 143 4.64 -12.66 10.26
C PHE A 143 5.35 -13.25 11.47
N ASP A 144 5.94 -14.44 11.30
CA ASP A 144 6.77 -15.10 12.30
C ASP A 144 8.21 -15.16 11.82
N THR A 145 9.10 -14.49 12.54
CA THR A 145 10.54 -14.41 12.20
C THR A 145 11.23 -15.77 12.27
N GLU A 146 10.86 -16.61 13.25
CA GLU A 146 11.50 -17.92 13.37
C GLU A 146 11.06 -18.87 12.23
N GLU A 147 9.79 -18.82 11.89
CA GLU A 147 9.28 -19.57 10.75
C GLU A 147 9.91 -19.10 9.43
N PHE A 148 10.04 -17.78 9.26
CA PHE A 148 10.72 -17.18 8.10
C PHE A 148 12.17 -17.70 7.96
N LEU A 149 12.94 -17.67 9.06
CA LEU A 149 14.32 -18.14 9.06
C LEU A 149 14.41 -19.63 8.71
N LYS A 150 13.56 -20.48 9.31
CA LYS A 150 13.48 -21.91 9.01
C LYS A 150 13.14 -22.19 7.54
N LYS A 151 12.15 -21.47 6.98
CA LYS A 151 11.78 -21.62 5.57
C LYS A 151 12.92 -21.21 4.63
N THR A 152 13.59 -20.10 4.96
CA THR A 152 14.72 -19.59 4.17
C THR A 152 15.89 -20.58 4.21
N GLU A 153 16.22 -21.14 5.38
CA GLU A 153 17.26 -22.15 5.52
C GLU A 153 16.94 -23.42 4.73
N ALA A 154 15.70 -23.92 4.81
CA ALA A 154 15.27 -25.07 4.03
C ALA A 154 15.37 -24.82 2.50
N CYS A 155 15.14 -23.60 2.04
CA CYS A 155 15.35 -23.25 0.63
C CYS A 155 16.81 -23.39 0.22
N PHE A 156 17.76 -23.09 1.11
CA PHE A 156 19.20 -23.20 0.85
C PHE A 156 19.73 -24.64 0.75
N GLU A 157 18.96 -25.63 1.12
CA GLU A 157 19.36 -27.02 0.90
C GLU A 157 19.46 -27.38 -0.59
N LYS A 158 18.65 -26.75 -1.41
CA LYS A 158 18.52 -27.04 -2.86
C LYS A 158 18.89 -25.89 -3.77
N ASN A 159 18.94 -24.66 -3.24
CA ASN A 159 19.12 -23.45 -4.03
C ASN A 159 20.17 -22.56 -3.36
N CYS A 160 20.93 -21.82 -4.16
CA CYS A 160 21.85 -20.80 -3.63
C CYS A 160 21.14 -19.48 -3.30
N ASN A 161 20.00 -19.19 -3.93
CA ASN A 161 19.33 -17.91 -3.86
C ASN A 161 17.86 -18.08 -3.49
N VAL A 162 17.37 -17.18 -2.65
CA VAL A 162 15.97 -17.09 -2.25
C VAL A 162 15.51 -15.66 -2.46
N VAL A 163 14.42 -15.46 -3.20
CA VAL A 163 13.75 -14.17 -3.32
C VAL A 163 12.55 -14.17 -2.37
N VAL A 164 12.41 -13.10 -1.61
CA VAL A 164 11.36 -12.92 -0.61
C VAL A 164 10.61 -11.65 -0.95
N CYS A 165 9.32 -11.76 -1.22
CA CYS A 165 8.44 -10.61 -1.44
C CYS A 165 7.63 -10.38 -0.17
N VAL A 166 7.73 -9.18 0.38
CA VAL A 166 7.02 -8.77 1.60
C VAL A 166 6.17 -7.55 1.34
N SER A 167 4.98 -7.50 1.91
CA SER A 167 4.23 -6.25 1.97
C SER A 167 4.88 -5.29 2.97
N GLU A 168 4.82 -3.99 2.70
CA GLU A 168 5.21 -2.94 3.66
C GLU A 168 4.42 -3.02 4.98
N GLY A 169 3.28 -3.70 4.97
CA GLY A 169 2.36 -3.83 6.11
C GLY A 169 2.45 -5.16 6.85
N ILE A 170 3.50 -5.98 6.66
CA ILE A 170 3.66 -7.19 7.48
C ILE A 170 3.80 -6.83 8.96
N HIS A 171 3.12 -7.59 9.82
CA HIS A 171 3.07 -7.35 11.26
C HIS A 171 3.20 -8.65 12.05
N ASP A 172 3.57 -8.53 13.32
CA ASP A 172 3.62 -9.65 14.27
C ASP A 172 2.21 -10.06 14.77
N ASN A 173 2.18 -11.07 15.61
CA ASN A 173 0.95 -11.57 16.25
C ASN A 173 0.23 -10.53 17.15
N LYS A 174 0.90 -9.42 17.49
CA LYS A 174 0.35 -8.32 18.28
C LYS A 174 -0.16 -7.17 17.42
N GLY A 175 0.04 -7.25 16.10
CA GLY A 175 -0.31 -6.20 15.15
C GLY A 175 0.74 -5.09 15.04
N THR A 176 1.95 -5.28 15.61
CA THR A 176 3.05 -4.32 15.45
C THR A 176 3.69 -4.52 14.09
N PHE A 177 3.82 -3.47 13.30
CA PHE A 177 4.51 -3.56 12.01
C PHE A 177 5.98 -3.91 12.18
N ILE A 178 6.48 -4.80 11.34
CA ILE A 178 7.89 -5.25 11.43
C ILE A 178 8.86 -4.08 11.20
N CYS A 179 8.49 -3.10 10.37
CA CYS A 179 9.28 -1.88 10.15
C CYS A 179 9.39 -0.97 11.39
N GLU A 180 8.57 -1.17 12.42
CA GLU A 180 8.60 -0.40 13.67
C GLU A 180 9.48 -1.03 14.75
N TYR A 181 10.07 -2.20 14.51
CA TYR A 181 10.92 -2.89 15.50
C TYR A 181 12.24 -2.17 15.76
N ASP A 182 12.74 -1.43 14.79
CA ASP A 182 13.94 -0.62 14.94
C ASP A 182 13.62 0.85 14.65
N ASN A 183 13.51 1.64 15.72
CA ASN A 183 13.30 3.08 15.69
C ASN A 183 14.62 3.88 15.74
N SER A 184 15.76 3.24 15.47
CA SER A 184 17.09 3.85 15.60
C SER A 184 17.57 4.58 14.33
N VAL A 185 16.69 4.76 13.33
CA VAL A 185 16.99 5.47 12.06
C VAL A 185 16.23 6.78 11.98
#